data_c618cf1589ae8cd2e0bf90faa95c9c6b
#
_entry.id   c618cf1589ae8cd2e0bf90faa95c9c6b
#
_cell.length_a   1.000
_cell.length_b   1.000
_cell.length_c   1.000
_cell.angle_alpha   90.00
_cell.angle_beta   90.00
_cell.angle_gamma   90.00
#
_symmetry.space_group_name_H-M   'P 1'
#
loop_
_entity.id
_entity.type
_entity.pdbx_description
1 polymer ?
#
loop_
_entity_poly.entity_id
_entity_poly.type
_entity_poly.pdbx_seq_one_letter_code
_entity_poly.pdbx_strand_id
1 'polypeptide(L)'
;SFYQMMIKKGRIEDLTPYINEDQEWKDMIEPSVMESVREEDGKIYLGPISTAAFACSGVFWNRELFEQAGISRFPETWEEFWRCCEKLKAAGITPLALHTEGTAWAAMLLATAEVAGSEEGAAFMKQLYPDTYQNEPGLEIAGTLKKLFQYTTQDALHNDFDVAYDNFVAGNAAMIPNGYWMIDQIPEEMQKKVCFSTFPENKLIGSPETFGWAVVSTYSEKVKKGAVEF
;
A
#
# COMPACT_ATOMS: atom_id res chain seq x y z
N SER A 1 -11.72 6.09 9.20
CA SER A 1 -11.46 4.71 9.69
C SER A 1 -12.13 4.49 11.05
N PHE A 2 -12.28 3.24 11.46
CA PHE A 2 -12.77 2.90 12.80
C PHE A 2 -11.89 3.51 13.90
N TYR A 3 -10.58 3.48 13.71
CA TYR A 3 -9.59 4.09 14.60
C TYR A 3 -9.86 5.59 14.81
N GLN A 4 -10.02 6.37 13.75
CA GLN A 4 -10.34 7.79 13.83
C GLN A 4 -11.67 8.07 14.55
N MET A 5 -12.68 7.23 14.34
CA MET A 5 -13.94 7.32 15.05
C MET A 5 -13.75 7.09 16.57
N MET A 6 -12.90 6.14 16.94
CA MET A 6 -12.62 5.85 18.36
C MET A 6 -11.87 6.99 19.04
N ILE A 7 -10.92 7.66 18.34
CA ILE A 7 -10.26 8.88 18.82
C ILE A 7 -11.28 9.99 19.04
N LYS A 8 -12.09 10.30 18.02
CA LYS A 8 -13.11 11.35 18.09
C LYS A 8 -14.14 11.13 19.22
N LYS A 9 -14.41 9.88 19.58
CA LYS A 9 -15.28 9.50 20.69
C LYS A 9 -14.58 9.44 22.05
N GLY A 10 -13.29 9.76 22.11
CA GLY A 10 -12.49 9.69 23.34
C GLY A 10 -12.38 8.28 23.92
N ARG A 11 -12.38 7.24 23.08
CA ARG A 11 -12.34 5.83 23.50
C ARG A 11 -10.94 5.23 23.55
N ILE A 12 -9.96 5.95 23.04
CA ILE A 12 -8.55 5.56 23.02
C ILE A 12 -7.78 6.57 23.88
N GLU A 13 -6.86 6.04 24.68
CA GLU A 13 -5.99 6.81 25.57
C GLU A 13 -4.95 7.57 24.77
N ASP A 14 -4.63 8.79 25.20
CA ASP A 14 -3.50 9.57 24.71
C ASP A 14 -2.20 8.98 25.27
N LEU A 15 -1.38 8.39 24.42
CA LEU A 15 -0.12 7.77 24.82
C LEU A 15 1.04 8.78 24.89
N THR A 16 0.84 10.01 24.45
CA THR A 16 1.88 11.05 24.42
C THR A 16 2.56 11.27 25.76
N PRO A 17 1.82 11.35 26.90
CA PRO A 17 2.45 11.51 28.21
C PRO A 17 3.34 10.32 28.57
N TYR A 18 2.88 9.10 28.35
CA TYR A 18 3.62 7.88 28.67
C TYR A 18 4.93 7.77 27.85
N ILE A 19 4.87 8.04 26.55
CA ILE A 19 6.05 8.05 25.68
C ILE A 19 7.06 9.14 26.11
N ASN A 20 6.56 10.29 26.55
CA ASN A 20 7.44 11.38 26.98
C ASN A 20 8.07 11.13 28.36
N GLU A 21 7.44 10.32 29.22
CA GLU A 21 7.96 9.93 30.54
C GLU A 21 8.95 8.77 30.45
N ASP A 22 8.83 7.93 29.41
CA ASP A 22 9.70 6.77 29.17
C ASP A 22 10.71 7.09 28.04
N GLN A 23 11.93 7.49 28.45
CA GLN A 23 12.99 7.84 27.52
C GLN A 23 13.45 6.64 26.69
N GLU A 24 13.45 5.44 27.25
CA GLU A 24 13.88 4.22 26.56
C GLU A 24 12.89 3.88 25.42
N TRP A 25 11.60 3.89 25.72
CA TRP A 25 10.57 3.71 24.67
C TRP A 25 10.65 4.78 23.60
N LYS A 26 10.79 6.04 23.99
CA LYS A 26 10.90 7.16 23.04
C LYS A 26 12.11 7.03 22.11
N ASP A 27 13.26 6.62 22.65
CA ASP A 27 14.51 6.47 21.89
C ASP A 27 14.51 5.23 20.98
N MET A 28 13.67 4.24 21.26
CA MET A 28 13.47 3.07 20.41
C MET A 28 12.72 3.39 19.11
N ILE A 29 11.89 4.43 19.09
CA ILE A 29 11.04 4.75 17.93
C ILE A 29 11.76 5.77 17.04
N GLU A 30 12.02 5.38 15.80
CA GLU A 30 12.58 6.29 14.80
C GLU A 30 11.71 7.56 14.64
N PRO A 31 12.31 8.76 14.53
CA PRO A 31 11.57 10.01 14.45
C PRO A 31 10.50 10.03 13.34
N SER A 32 10.77 9.42 12.22
CA SER A 32 9.84 9.31 11.10
C SER A 32 8.61 8.46 11.42
N VAL A 33 8.81 7.36 12.17
CA VAL A 33 7.71 6.51 12.64
C VAL A 33 6.89 7.25 13.70
N MET A 34 7.55 7.92 14.63
CA MET A 34 6.90 8.74 15.65
C MET A 34 6.01 9.83 15.03
N GLU A 35 6.50 10.52 14.01
CA GLU A 35 5.73 11.55 13.32
C GLU A 35 4.55 10.97 12.54
N SER A 36 4.70 9.78 11.99
CA SER A 36 3.65 9.12 11.22
C SER A 36 2.44 8.66 12.04
N VAL A 37 2.64 8.36 13.33
CA VAL A 37 1.56 7.98 14.27
C VAL A 37 0.99 9.18 15.02
N ARG A 38 1.54 10.38 14.80
CA ARG A 38 1.03 11.62 15.39
C ARG A 38 -0.20 12.08 14.65
N GLU A 39 -1.28 12.29 15.40
CA GLU A 39 -2.54 12.80 14.87
C GLU A 39 -2.51 14.32 14.70
N GLU A 40 -3.51 14.87 13.99
CA GLU A 40 -3.64 16.31 13.73
C GLU A 40 -3.68 17.18 15.00
N ASP A 41 -4.15 16.63 16.13
CA ASP A 41 -4.16 17.28 17.42
C ASP A 41 -2.79 17.28 18.16
N GLY A 42 -1.76 16.75 17.49
CA GLY A 42 -0.40 16.62 18.01
C GLY A 42 -0.19 15.45 18.97
N LYS A 43 -1.21 14.61 19.19
CA LYS A 43 -1.17 13.50 20.13
C LYS A 43 -0.88 12.17 19.43
N ILE A 44 -0.48 11.19 20.22
CA ILE A 44 -0.22 9.83 19.79
C ILE A 44 -1.19 8.91 20.52
N TYR A 45 -1.98 8.15 19.76
CA TYR A 45 -2.98 7.23 20.28
C TYR A 45 -2.67 5.77 19.94
N LEU A 46 -1.60 5.52 19.17
CA LEU A 46 -1.17 4.22 18.73
C LEU A 46 0.31 4.02 19.07
N GLY A 47 0.62 3.03 19.91
CA GLY A 47 1.99 2.58 20.11
C GLY A 47 2.39 1.70 18.92
N PRO A 48 3.37 2.12 18.08
CA PRO A 48 3.72 1.37 16.89
C PRO A 48 4.36 0.02 17.23
N ILE A 49 3.96 -1.04 16.51
CA ILE A 49 4.59 -2.37 16.65
C ILE A 49 5.99 -2.36 16.05
N SER A 50 6.17 -1.70 14.90
CA SER A 50 7.48 -1.49 14.32
C SER A 50 8.00 -0.11 14.69
N THR A 51 9.22 -0.06 15.17
CA THR A 51 9.87 1.18 15.61
C THR A 51 10.72 1.84 14.52
N ALA A 52 11.05 1.13 13.44
CA ALA A 52 11.97 1.59 12.41
C ALA A 52 11.57 1.25 10.97
N ALA A 53 10.60 0.35 10.76
CA ALA A 53 10.24 -0.12 9.43
C ALA A 53 8.98 0.57 8.88
N PHE A 54 9.03 0.85 7.59
CA PHE A 54 7.87 1.25 6.82
C PHE A 54 7.45 0.11 5.90
N ALA A 55 6.16 -0.17 5.86
CA ALA A 55 5.60 -1.00 4.80
C ALA A 55 5.66 -0.21 3.48
N CYS A 56 6.27 -0.77 2.46
CA CYS A 56 6.31 -0.15 1.14
C CYS A 56 5.70 -1.06 0.09
N SER A 57 5.08 -0.44 -0.91
CA SER A 57 4.43 -1.11 -2.02
C SER A 57 5.08 -0.74 -3.35
N GLY A 58 5.05 -1.68 -4.27
CA GLY A 58 5.57 -1.54 -5.62
C GLY A 58 4.93 -2.59 -6.52
N VAL A 59 5.66 -3.08 -7.48
CA VAL A 59 5.19 -4.07 -8.45
C VAL A 59 6.15 -5.26 -8.49
N PHE A 60 5.63 -6.45 -8.23
CA PHE A 60 6.31 -7.69 -8.58
C PHE A 60 6.07 -7.99 -10.06
N TRP A 61 7.10 -8.40 -10.77
CA TRP A 61 7.00 -8.69 -12.18
C TRP A 61 7.86 -9.89 -12.59
N ASN A 62 7.36 -10.65 -13.55
CA ASN A 62 8.01 -11.85 -14.05
C ASN A 62 8.93 -11.49 -15.23
N ARG A 63 10.25 -11.57 -15.01
CA ARG A 63 11.27 -11.24 -16.00
C ARG A 63 11.16 -12.07 -17.28
N GLU A 64 10.89 -13.36 -17.18
CA GLU A 64 10.79 -14.24 -18.35
C GLU A 64 9.61 -13.83 -19.26
N LEU A 65 8.47 -13.46 -18.67
CA LEU A 65 7.31 -12.99 -19.44
C LEU A 65 7.58 -11.64 -20.10
N PHE A 66 8.33 -10.77 -19.42
CA PHE A 66 8.80 -9.52 -20.01
C PHE A 66 9.73 -9.74 -21.21
N GLU A 67 10.72 -10.64 -21.05
CA GLU A 67 11.64 -11.02 -22.12
C GLU A 67 10.91 -11.62 -23.32
N GLN A 68 9.90 -12.48 -23.10
CA GLN A 68 9.03 -13.01 -24.16
C GLN A 68 8.28 -11.93 -24.94
N ALA A 69 7.92 -10.84 -24.30
CA ALA A 69 7.30 -9.67 -24.92
C ALA A 69 8.30 -8.65 -25.49
N GLY A 70 9.62 -8.97 -25.47
CA GLY A 70 10.69 -8.07 -25.93
C GLY A 70 10.90 -6.86 -25.02
N ILE A 71 10.66 -7.03 -23.70
CA ILE A 71 10.83 -6.00 -22.69
C ILE A 71 11.99 -6.39 -21.79
N SER A 72 13.04 -5.57 -21.73
CA SER A 72 14.30 -5.88 -21.03
C SER A 72 14.37 -5.37 -19.60
N ARG A 73 13.49 -4.43 -19.20
CA ARG A 73 13.47 -3.81 -17.86
C ARG A 73 12.07 -3.40 -17.47
N PHE A 74 11.89 -3.14 -16.19
CA PHE A 74 10.64 -2.54 -15.70
C PHE A 74 10.53 -1.08 -16.18
N PRO A 75 9.31 -0.60 -16.49
CA PRO A 75 9.06 0.77 -16.94
C PRO A 75 9.47 1.82 -15.91
N GLU A 76 10.11 2.89 -16.35
CA GLU A 76 10.55 4.01 -15.51
C GLU A 76 9.54 5.16 -15.48
N THR A 77 8.67 5.27 -16.50
CA THR A 77 7.62 6.29 -16.59
C THR A 77 6.25 5.64 -16.80
N TRP A 78 5.17 6.36 -16.49
CA TRP A 78 3.81 5.88 -16.74
C TRP A 78 3.54 5.64 -18.22
N GLU A 79 4.09 6.46 -19.12
CA GLU A 79 4.01 6.21 -20.57
C GLU A 79 4.64 4.88 -20.95
N GLU A 80 5.84 4.59 -20.41
CA GLU A 80 6.50 3.30 -20.62
C GLU A 80 5.69 2.14 -20.00
N PHE A 81 5.07 2.34 -18.83
CA PHE A 81 4.24 1.34 -18.17
C PHE A 81 3.04 0.94 -19.04
N TRP A 82 2.32 1.91 -19.56
CA TRP A 82 1.18 1.63 -20.44
C TRP A 82 1.63 0.96 -21.74
N ARG A 83 2.74 1.40 -22.31
CA ARG A 83 3.34 0.79 -23.50
C ARG A 83 3.83 -0.65 -23.20
N CYS A 84 4.34 -0.93 -22.01
CA CYS A 84 4.67 -2.26 -21.52
C CYS A 84 3.43 -3.15 -21.47
N CYS A 85 2.31 -2.67 -20.91
CA CYS A 85 1.04 -3.39 -20.89
C CYS A 85 0.56 -3.75 -22.31
N GLU A 86 0.66 -2.81 -23.26
CA GLU A 86 0.31 -3.08 -24.67
C GLU A 86 1.21 -4.16 -25.31
N LYS A 87 2.52 -4.13 -25.07
CA LYS A 87 3.45 -5.13 -25.59
C LYS A 87 3.18 -6.52 -25.03
N LEU A 88 2.95 -6.63 -23.72
CA LEU A 88 2.58 -7.89 -23.06
C LEU A 88 1.30 -8.45 -23.68
N LYS A 89 0.27 -7.62 -23.80
CA LYS A 89 -1.01 -8.01 -24.41
C LYS A 89 -0.88 -8.43 -25.86
N ALA A 90 -0.06 -7.74 -26.65
CA ALA A 90 0.22 -8.10 -28.04
C ALA A 90 0.99 -9.43 -28.17
N ALA A 91 1.79 -9.79 -27.16
CA ALA A 91 2.45 -11.09 -27.06
C ALA A 91 1.54 -12.21 -26.50
N GLY A 92 0.26 -11.92 -26.24
CA GLY A 92 -0.69 -12.89 -25.66
C GLY A 92 -0.51 -13.11 -24.16
N ILE A 93 0.20 -12.20 -23.46
CA ILE A 93 0.48 -12.28 -22.02
C ILE A 93 -0.41 -11.27 -21.32
N THR A 94 -1.16 -11.71 -20.31
CA THR A 94 -1.94 -10.80 -19.47
C THR A 94 -1.00 -9.91 -18.66
N PRO A 95 -1.10 -8.56 -18.74
CA PRO A 95 -0.16 -7.68 -18.06
C PRO A 95 -0.24 -7.73 -16.53
N LEU A 96 -1.46 -7.70 -15.96
CA LEU A 96 -1.70 -7.47 -14.54
C LEU A 96 -2.54 -8.58 -13.89
N ALA A 97 -2.16 -9.00 -12.71
CA ALA A 97 -3.00 -9.74 -11.78
C ALA A 97 -3.62 -8.74 -10.80
N LEU A 98 -4.91 -8.50 -10.92
CA LEU A 98 -5.69 -7.61 -10.03
C LEU A 98 -6.86 -8.36 -9.42
N HIS A 99 -7.40 -7.81 -8.35
CA HIS A 99 -8.56 -8.33 -7.63
C HIS A 99 -9.44 -7.19 -7.12
N THR A 100 -10.71 -7.48 -6.84
CA THR A 100 -11.68 -6.53 -6.29
C THR A 100 -12.45 -7.06 -5.10
N GLU A 101 -12.56 -8.38 -4.91
CA GLU A 101 -13.21 -8.94 -3.74
C GLU A 101 -12.33 -8.82 -2.49
N GLY A 102 -12.98 -8.60 -1.36
CA GLY A 102 -12.32 -8.31 -0.09
C GLY A 102 -11.74 -6.89 -0.05
N THR A 103 -10.79 -6.61 -0.90
CA THR A 103 -10.19 -5.26 -1.06
C THR A 103 -9.73 -5.06 -2.50
N ALA A 104 -9.95 -3.89 -3.07
CA ALA A 104 -9.43 -3.51 -4.39
C ALA A 104 -8.10 -2.73 -4.28
N TRP A 105 -7.35 -2.89 -3.20
CA TRP A 105 -6.20 -2.03 -2.91
C TRP A 105 -5.06 -2.17 -3.91
N ALA A 106 -4.86 -3.34 -4.52
CA ALA A 106 -3.82 -3.53 -5.53
C ALA A 106 -3.99 -2.62 -6.75
N ALA A 107 -5.20 -2.51 -7.29
CA ALA A 107 -5.52 -1.55 -8.35
C ALA A 107 -5.40 -0.11 -7.84
N MET A 108 -5.83 0.14 -6.59
CA MET A 108 -5.70 1.46 -5.97
C MET A 108 -4.25 1.89 -5.76
N LEU A 109 -3.32 0.98 -5.50
CA LEU A 109 -1.89 1.30 -5.40
C LEU A 109 -1.37 1.92 -6.70
N LEU A 110 -1.67 1.30 -7.85
CA LEU A 110 -1.28 1.81 -9.16
C LEU A 110 -1.92 3.17 -9.47
N ALA A 111 -3.23 3.30 -9.23
CA ALA A 111 -3.94 4.55 -9.46
C ALA A 111 -3.44 5.68 -8.54
N THR A 112 -3.17 5.36 -7.27
CA THR A 112 -2.59 6.32 -6.32
C THR A 112 -1.20 6.76 -6.76
N ALA A 113 -0.34 5.83 -7.19
CA ALA A 113 1.02 6.15 -7.62
C ALA A 113 1.04 7.03 -8.87
N GLU A 114 0.14 6.79 -9.84
CA GLU A 114 0.03 7.60 -11.05
C GLU A 114 -0.47 9.01 -10.73
N VAL A 115 -1.60 9.13 -10.04
CA VAL A 115 -2.22 10.42 -9.71
C VAL A 115 -1.34 11.26 -8.78
N ALA A 116 -0.65 10.65 -7.82
CA ALA A 116 0.30 11.33 -6.93
C ALA A 116 1.58 11.80 -7.65
N GLY A 117 1.70 11.60 -8.95
CA GLY A 117 2.75 12.18 -9.79
C GLY A 117 2.68 13.70 -9.89
N SER A 118 1.48 14.28 -9.84
CA SER A 118 1.25 15.73 -9.78
C SER A 118 1.18 16.23 -8.32
N GLU A 119 1.46 17.53 -8.13
CA GLU A 119 1.33 18.18 -6.81
C GLU A 119 -0.12 18.17 -6.32
N GLU A 120 -1.07 18.47 -7.20
CA GLU A 120 -2.50 18.46 -6.89
C GLU A 120 -3.00 17.06 -6.56
N GLY A 121 -2.61 16.05 -7.36
CA GLY A 121 -2.93 14.66 -7.10
C GLY A 121 -2.33 14.14 -5.79
N ALA A 122 -1.08 14.49 -5.49
CA ALA A 122 -0.45 14.13 -4.23
C ALA A 122 -1.17 14.75 -3.02
N ALA A 123 -1.59 16.01 -3.12
CA ALA A 123 -2.37 16.68 -2.09
C ALA A 123 -3.76 16.04 -1.91
N PHE A 124 -4.40 15.66 -3.01
CA PHE A 124 -5.68 14.95 -2.98
C PHE A 124 -5.56 13.57 -2.30
N MET A 125 -4.54 12.79 -2.66
CA MET A 125 -4.33 11.44 -2.12
C MET A 125 -3.99 11.40 -0.63
N LYS A 126 -3.55 12.53 -0.05
CA LYS A 126 -3.34 12.66 1.41
C LYS A 126 -4.65 12.83 2.18
N GLN A 127 -5.75 13.13 1.53
CA GLN A 127 -7.04 13.30 2.19
C GLN A 127 -7.63 11.93 2.55
N LEU A 128 -7.89 11.69 3.82
CA LEU A 128 -8.54 10.45 4.27
C LEU A 128 -10.00 10.36 3.81
N TYR A 129 -10.67 11.51 3.74
CA TYR A 129 -12.09 11.63 3.37
C TYR A 129 -12.25 12.88 2.51
N PRO A 130 -11.98 12.82 1.20
CA PRO A 130 -12.22 13.94 0.33
C PRO A 130 -13.73 14.24 0.23
N ASP A 131 -14.10 15.50 0.18
CA ASP A 131 -15.50 15.95 0.09
C ASP A 131 -16.15 15.50 -1.21
N THR A 132 -15.36 15.32 -2.26
CA THR A 132 -15.84 14.88 -3.58
C THR A 132 -14.71 14.19 -4.37
N TYR A 133 -15.10 13.24 -5.20
CA TYR A 133 -14.26 12.68 -6.28
C TYR A 133 -14.62 13.26 -7.65
N GLN A 134 -15.52 14.24 -7.72
CA GLN A 134 -15.90 14.94 -8.94
C GLN A 134 -15.00 16.17 -9.17
N ASN A 135 -13.70 15.94 -9.08
CA ASN A 135 -12.62 16.89 -9.35
C ASN A 135 -11.57 16.22 -10.26
N GLU A 136 -10.60 16.99 -10.73
CA GLU A 136 -9.61 16.48 -11.68
C GLU A 136 -8.86 15.25 -11.16
N PRO A 137 -8.26 15.22 -9.95
CA PRO A 137 -7.60 14.01 -9.42
C PRO A 137 -8.55 12.81 -9.25
N GLY A 138 -9.78 13.05 -8.81
CA GLY A 138 -10.78 11.98 -8.65
C GLY A 138 -11.20 11.36 -9.98
N LEU A 139 -11.34 12.17 -11.03
CA LEU A 139 -11.64 11.70 -12.40
C LEU A 139 -10.43 10.97 -12.99
N GLU A 140 -9.21 11.41 -12.71
CA GLU A 140 -7.99 10.75 -13.13
C GLU A 140 -7.88 9.35 -12.49
N ILE A 141 -8.12 9.22 -11.17
CA ILE A 141 -8.20 7.91 -10.48
C ILE A 141 -9.19 6.99 -11.18
N ALA A 142 -10.40 7.47 -11.45
CA ALA A 142 -11.43 6.67 -12.11
C ALA A 142 -11.02 6.25 -13.53
N GLY A 143 -10.37 7.14 -14.26
CA GLY A 143 -9.81 6.88 -15.60
C GLY A 143 -8.72 5.81 -15.56
N THR A 144 -7.76 5.95 -14.66
CA THR A 144 -6.68 4.98 -14.45
C THR A 144 -7.22 3.61 -14.05
N LEU A 145 -8.13 3.54 -13.09
CA LEU A 145 -8.76 2.28 -12.70
C LEU A 145 -9.46 1.61 -13.89
N LYS A 146 -10.28 2.35 -14.64
CA LYS A 146 -10.94 1.83 -15.84
C LYS A 146 -9.95 1.30 -16.86
N LYS A 147 -8.80 1.96 -17.02
CA LYS A 147 -7.73 1.56 -17.93
C LYS A 147 -7.02 0.30 -17.46
N LEU A 148 -6.69 0.20 -16.16
CA LEU A 148 -6.03 -0.97 -15.55
C LEU A 148 -6.83 -2.26 -15.80
N PHE A 149 -8.15 -2.22 -15.64
CA PHE A 149 -9.01 -3.38 -15.87
C PHE A 149 -9.14 -3.82 -17.35
N GLN A 150 -8.51 -3.10 -18.28
CA GLN A 150 -8.34 -3.57 -19.68
C GLN A 150 -7.13 -4.47 -19.88
N TYR A 151 -6.24 -4.55 -18.85
CA TYR A 151 -4.97 -5.26 -18.89
C TYR A 151 -4.85 -6.35 -17.82
N THR A 152 -5.94 -6.75 -17.21
CA THR A 152 -5.97 -7.78 -16.16
C THR A 152 -6.67 -9.05 -16.62
N THR A 153 -6.66 -10.09 -15.80
CA THR A 153 -7.40 -11.34 -16.02
C THR A 153 -8.90 -11.09 -16.06
N GLN A 154 -9.65 -11.95 -16.76
CA GLN A 154 -11.10 -11.77 -16.93
C GLN A 154 -11.89 -11.88 -15.62
N ASP A 155 -11.37 -12.62 -14.67
CA ASP A 155 -11.94 -12.86 -13.34
C ASP A 155 -11.65 -11.74 -12.32
N ALA A 156 -10.79 -10.78 -12.65
CA ALA A 156 -10.32 -9.75 -11.72
C ALA A 156 -11.43 -8.92 -11.04
N LEU A 157 -12.61 -8.81 -11.66
CA LEU A 157 -13.77 -8.12 -11.07
C LEU A 157 -14.57 -9.01 -10.08
N HIS A 158 -14.21 -10.27 -9.95
CA HIS A 158 -14.94 -11.27 -9.16
C HIS A 158 -14.00 -12.24 -8.42
N ASN A 159 -12.74 -11.84 -8.22
CA ASN A 159 -11.75 -12.62 -7.50
C ASN A 159 -11.17 -11.82 -6.33
N ASP A 160 -10.55 -12.54 -5.42
CA ASP A 160 -9.81 -12.03 -4.28
C ASP A 160 -8.30 -12.05 -4.53
N PHE A 161 -7.53 -11.69 -3.50
CA PHE A 161 -6.07 -11.67 -3.56
C PHE A 161 -5.48 -13.05 -3.87
N ASP A 162 -6.02 -14.12 -3.29
CA ASP A 162 -5.45 -15.46 -3.44
C ASP A 162 -5.50 -15.90 -4.92
N VAL A 163 -6.62 -15.66 -5.60
CA VAL A 163 -6.75 -15.94 -7.04
C VAL A 163 -5.83 -15.05 -7.89
N ALA A 164 -5.71 -13.77 -7.56
CA ALA A 164 -4.78 -12.87 -8.28
C ALA A 164 -3.32 -13.30 -8.07
N TYR A 165 -2.95 -13.69 -6.85
CA TYR A 165 -1.63 -14.23 -6.53
C TYR A 165 -1.35 -15.53 -7.29
N ASP A 166 -2.29 -16.47 -7.32
CA ASP A 166 -2.17 -17.72 -8.06
C ASP A 166 -1.99 -17.47 -9.57
N ASN A 167 -2.72 -16.52 -10.15
CA ASN A 167 -2.55 -16.10 -11.53
C ASN A 167 -1.13 -15.58 -11.81
N PHE A 168 -0.57 -14.80 -10.90
CA PHE A 168 0.80 -14.30 -11.02
C PHE A 168 1.84 -15.42 -10.90
N VAL A 169 1.73 -16.26 -9.88
CA VAL A 169 2.67 -17.38 -9.63
C VAL A 169 2.61 -18.44 -10.74
N ALA A 170 1.42 -18.73 -11.28
CA ALA A 170 1.25 -19.63 -12.40
C ALA A 170 1.77 -19.06 -13.75
N GLY A 171 2.15 -17.77 -13.78
CA GLY A 171 2.59 -17.11 -15.02
C GLY A 171 1.43 -16.72 -15.96
N ASN A 172 0.19 -16.73 -15.47
CA ASN A 172 -0.99 -16.27 -16.21
C ASN A 172 -1.03 -14.74 -16.33
N ALA A 173 -0.31 -14.03 -15.46
CA ALA A 173 -0.15 -12.58 -15.51
C ALA A 173 1.30 -12.19 -15.23
N ALA A 174 1.77 -11.12 -15.88
CA ALA A 174 3.17 -10.71 -15.84
C ALA A 174 3.54 -9.87 -14.63
N MET A 175 2.58 -9.17 -14.03
CA MET A 175 2.80 -8.24 -12.92
C MET A 175 1.72 -8.38 -11.86
N ILE A 176 2.09 -8.14 -10.59
CA ILE A 176 1.15 -7.97 -9.47
C ILE A 176 1.62 -6.81 -8.58
N PRO A 177 0.82 -5.73 -8.44
CA PRO A 177 1.12 -4.67 -7.48
C PRO A 177 0.85 -5.18 -6.06
N ASN A 178 1.85 -5.07 -5.18
CA ASN A 178 1.72 -5.49 -3.79
C ASN A 178 2.79 -4.83 -2.93
N GLY A 179 2.71 -5.04 -1.61
CA GLY A 179 3.77 -4.67 -0.69
C GLY A 179 4.92 -5.68 -0.68
N TYR A 180 6.10 -5.21 -0.26
CA TYR A 180 7.30 -6.05 -0.23
C TYR A 180 7.15 -7.30 0.63
N TRP A 181 6.23 -7.31 1.59
CA TRP A 181 5.92 -8.47 2.45
C TRP A 181 5.46 -9.70 1.67
N MET A 182 5.00 -9.53 0.43
CA MET A 182 4.65 -10.67 -0.44
C MET A 182 5.87 -11.51 -0.84
N ILE A 183 7.10 -10.99 -0.67
CA ILE A 183 8.31 -11.69 -1.11
C ILE A 183 8.46 -13.07 -0.45
N ASP A 184 8.08 -13.18 0.82
CA ASP A 184 8.17 -14.43 1.58
C ASP A 184 7.13 -15.47 1.13
N GLN A 185 6.13 -15.05 0.37
CA GLN A 185 5.11 -15.93 -0.20
C GLN A 185 5.49 -16.45 -1.59
N ILE A 186 6.49 -15.83 -2.25
CA ILE A 186 6.92 -16.22 -3.59
C ILE A 186 7.60 -17.59 -3.53
N PRO A 187 7.10 -18.62 -4.26
CA PRO A 187 7.70 -19.94 -4.29
C PRO A 187 9.18 -19.90 -4.72
N GLU A 188 10.00 -20.76 -4.14
CA GLU A 188 11.47 -20.78 -4.39
C GLU A 188 11.81 -20.88 -5.87
N GLU A 189 11.07 -21.70 -6.63
CA GLU A 189 11.24 -21.85 -8.07
C GLU A 189 10.92 -20.57 -8.87
N MET A 190 10.08 -19.68 -8.31
CA MET A 190 9.72 -18.41 -8.93
C MET A 190 10.66 -17.27 -8.52
N GLN A 191 11.37 -17.36 -7.39
CA GLN A 191 12.22 -16.27 -6.88
C GLN A 191 13.31 -15.85 -7.88
N LYS A 192 13.79 -16.75 -8.73
CA LYS A 192 14.78 -16.44 -9.79
C LYS A 192 14.19 -15.67 -10.97
N LYS A 193 12.87 -15.69 -11.13
CA LYS A 193 12.14 -15.10 -12.26
C LYS A 193 11.43 -13.82 -11.88
N VAL A 194 11.14 -13.65 -10.58
CA VAL A 194 10.40 -12.51 -10.06
C VAL A 194 11.36 -11.41 -9.63
N CYS A 195 11.05 -10.20 -10.05
CA CYS A 195 11.71 -8.97 -9.62
C CYS A 195 10.69 -8.08 -8.91
N PHE A 196 11.19 -7.21 -8.04
CA PHE A 196 10.37 -6.16 -7.41
C PHE A 196 10.91 -4.79 -7.84
N SER A 197 10.01 -3.89 -8.21
CA SER A 197 10.35 -2.53 -8.62
C SER A 197 9.42 -1.53 -7.95
N THR A 198 9.92 -0.30 -7.80
CA THR A 198 9.08 0.84 -7.46
C THR A 198 8.02 1.05 -8.54
N PHE A 199 6.94 1.78 -8.23
CA PHE A 199 6.06 2.29 -9.28
C PHE A 199 6.82 3.23 -10.23
N PRO A 200 6.35 3.39 -11.48
CA PRO A 200 6.96 4.33 -12.41
C PRO A 200 7.24 5.69 -11.78
N GLU A 201 8.23 6.41 -12.33
CA GLU A 201 8.76 7.67 -11.78
C GLU A 201 9.39 7.52 -10.39
N ASN A 202 9.87 6.32 -10.09
CA ASN A 202 10.51 5.96 -8.83
C ASN A 202 9.61 6.21 -7.60
N LYS A 203 8.29 6.03 -7.76
CA LYS A 203 7.33 6.18 -6.67
C LYS A 203 7.28 4.91 -5.82
N LEU A 204 7.32 5.09 -4.53
CA LEU A 204 6.93 4.11 -3.53
C LEU A 204 5.68 4.64 -2.83
N ILE A 205 4.72 3.77 -2.62
CA ILE A 205 3.69 4.05 -1.63
C ILE A 205 4.19 3.45 -0.34
N GLY A 206 4.80 4.30 0.49
CA GLY A 206 5.16 3.97 1.85
C GLY A 206 3.97 4.27 2.75
N SER A 207 3.59 3.31 3.55
CA SER A 207 2.77 3.56 4.72
C SER A 207 3.67 3.35 5.93
N PRO A 208 3.74 4.28 6.89
CA PRO A 208 4.22 3.90 8.19
C PRO A 208 3.38 2.71 8.60
N GLU A 209 3.99 1.75 9.27
CA GLU A 209 3.24 0.63 9.74
C GLU A 209 2.14 1.18 10.67
N THR A 210 0.92 1.20 10.16
CA THR A 210 -0.24 1.71 10.90
C THR A 210 -0.77 0.69 11.90
N PHE A 211 -0.06 -0.44 12.04
CA PHE A 211 -0.35 -1.44 13.05
C PHE A 211 0.30 -1.04 14.37
N GLY A 212 -0.48 -1.03 15.41
CA GLY A 212 -0.02 -0.68 16.74
C GLY A 212 -1.04 -1.05 17.79
N TRP A 213 -0.62 -0.90 19.03
CA TRP A 213 -1.46 -1.14 20.19
C TRP A 213 -2.11 0.18 20.63
N ALA A 214 -3.42 0.14 20.84
CA ALA A 214 -4.16 1.25 21.42
C ALA A 214 -4.69 0.84 22.79
N VAL A 215 -4.63 1.77 23.75
CA VAL A 215 -5.14 1.54 25.10
C VAL A 215 -6.55 2.13 25.20
N VAL A 216 -7.49 1.35 25.74
CA VAL A 216 -8.87 1.82 25.94
C VAL A 216 -8.93 2.83 27.08
N SER A 217 -9.37 4.07 26.78
CA SER A 217 -9.37 5.20 27.73
C SER A 217 -10.28 5.01 28.94
N THR A 218 -11.29 4.15 28.85
CA THR A 218 -12.27 3.92 29.92
C THR A 218 -11.82 2.90 30.97
N TYR A 219 -10.66 2.30 30.80
CA TYR A 219 -10.09 1.40 31.81
C TYR A 219 -9.53 2.17 33.02
N SER A 220 -9.37 1.46 34.14
CA SER A 220 -8.74 2.04 35.33
C SER A 220 -7.29 2.38 35.07
N GLU A 221 -6.74 3.37 35.80
CA GLU A 221 -5.34 3.77 35.67
C GLU A 221 -4.36 2.60 35.82
N LYS A 222 -4.65 1.65 36.71
CA LYS A 222 -3.84 0.45 36.90
C LYS A 222 -3.80 -0.42 35.63
N VAL A 223 -4.95 -0.58 34.94
CA VAL A 223 -5.03 -1.37 33.69
C VAL A 223 -4.35 -0.64 32.55
N LYS A 224 -4.54 0.68 32.45
CA LYS A 224 -3.87 1.50 31.43
C LYS A 224 -2.35 1.44 31.56
N LYS A 225 -1.82 1.59 32.78
CA LYS A 225 -0.38 1.46 33.04
C LYS A 225 0.15 0.09 32.62
N GLY A 226 -0.50 -0.99 33.02
CA GLY A 226 -0.09 -2.33 32.62
C GLY A 226 -0.17 -2.58 31.11
N ALA A 227 -1.12 -1.93 30.40
CA ALA A 227 -1.21 -2.00 28.95
C ALA A 227 -0.12 -1.20 28.22
N VAL A 228 0.37 -0.14 28.85
CA VAL A 228 1.48 0.68 28.30
C VAL A 228 2.83 0.00 28.55
N GLU A 229 2.98 -0.73 29.65
CA GLU A 229 4.19 -1.51 29.97
C GLU A 229 4.35 -2.76 29.09
N PHE A 230 3.27 -3.24 28.45
CA PHE A 230 3.27 -4.39 27.53
C PHE A 230 3.91 -4.07 26.19
#